data_300e636536b504533417ef24269ad398
#
_entry.id   300e636536b504533417ef24269ad398
#
_cell.length_a   1.000
_cell.length_b   1.000
_cell.length_c   1.000
_cell.angle_alpha   90.00
_cell.angle_beta   90.00
_cell.angle_gamma   90.00
#
_symmetry.space_group_name_H-M   'P 1'
#
loop_
_entity.id
_entity.type
_entity.pdbx_description
1 polymer ?
#
loop_
_entity_poly.entity_id
_entity_poly.type
_entity_poly.pdbx_seq_one_letter_code
_entity_poly.pdbx_strand_id
1 'polypeptide(L)'
;MSDTLLIHYSIEEPHQATWALSNDAGEIIDKITTGSLEELSEIASSHPVVMLLNSQCLHINQLQLPTQNMQKMLKAIPFALEEFIAEDIENFHFVVSRNKHSDKTSVVGIDKDTLQQIIDIFQQVGITLEKIIPDALCMAADAESRQWVCLNFNENSYLQTDVLNGMASTPELIPYILGSKLKDETGKPEKILLFS
;
A
#
# COMPACT_ATOMS: atom_id res chain seq x y z
N MET A 1 17.94 10.40 -16.89
CA MET A 1 17.01 9.63 -16.11
C MET A 1 17.33 10.01 -14.68
N SER A 2 16.37 10.41 -13.90
CA SER A 2 16.61 10.89 -12.53
C SER A 2 16.24 9.78 -11.55
N ASP A 3 17.15 9.58 -10.55
CA ASP A 3 16.86 8.64 -9.47
C ASP A 3 15.57 9.05 -8.74
N THR A 4 14.83 8.09 -8.23
CA THR A 4 13.57 8.29 -7.53
C THR A 4 13.80 8.28 -6.03
N LEU A 5 13.29 9.27 -5.33
CA LEU A 5 13.28 9.29 -3.87
C LEU A 5 12.08 8.46 -3.37
N LEU A 6 12.38 7.31 -2.78
CA LEU A 6 11.40 6.47 -2.11
C LEU A 6 11.29 6.89 -0.65
N ILE A 7 10.07 7.13 -0.17
CA ILE A 7 9.78 7.53 1.20
C ILE A 7 8.82 6.52 1.82
N HIS A 8 9.19 5.87 2.91
CA HIS A 8 8.25 5.12 3.75
C HIS A 8 7.72 6.04 4.85
N TYR A 9 6.41 6.14 4.94
CA TYR A 9 5.72 7.08 5.83
C TYR A 9 4.54 6.45 6.56
N SER A 10 4.42 6.77 7.86
CA SER A 10 3.26 6.46 8.69
C SER A 10 2.64 7.74 9.25
N ILE A 11 1.32 7.85 9.20
CA ILE A 11 0.61 8.99 9.79
C ILE A 11 0.68 9.03 11.32
N GLU A 12 1.04 7.91 11.94
CA GLU A 12 1.26 7.82 13.40
C GLU A 12 2.53 8.55 13.83
N GLU A 13 3.49 8.73 12.90
CA GLU A 13 4.72 9.48 13.11
C GLU A 13 4.82 10.66 12.11
N PRO A 14 3.95 11.68 12.21
CA PRO A 14 3.70 12.65 11.15
C PRO A 14 4.89 13.54 10.78
N HIS A 15 5.91 13.61 11.63
CA HIS A 15 7.11 14.46 11.41
C HIS A 15 8.36 13.68 11.01
N GLN A 16 8.25 12.35 10.86
CA GLN A 16 9.36 11.48 10.51
C GLN A 16 9.04 10.65 9.26
N ALA A 17 10.11 10.30 8.54
CA ALA A 17 10.04 9.35 7.45
C ALA A 17 11.35 8.55 7.34
N THR A 18 11.28 7.42 6.68
CA THR A 18 12.46 6.66 6.25
C THR A 18 12.55 6.76 4.73
N TRP A 19 13.73 7.07 4.20
CA TRP A 19 13.89 7.26 2.75
C TRP A 19 15.18 6.66 2.21
N ALA A 20 15.20 6.43 0.91
CA ALA A 20 16.36 6.05 0.13
C ALA A 20 16.19 6.48 -1.33
N LEU A 21 17.30 6.63 -2.06
CA LEU A 21 17.29 6.80 -3.50
C LEU A 21 17.27 5.45 -4.20
N SER A 22 16.49 5.36 -5.27
CA SER A 22 16.37 4.18 -6.13
C SER A 22 16.67 4.58 -7.57
N ASN A 23 17.42 3.72 -8.29
CA ASN A 23 17.64 3.88 -9.73
C ASN A 23 16.42 3.39 -10.56
N ASP A 24 16.49 3.54 -11.87
CA ASP A 24 15.44 3.10 -12.80
C ASP A 24 15.21 1.57 -12.80
N ALA A 25 16.16 0.78 -12.31
CA ALA A 25 16.01 -0.67 -12.14
C ALA A 25 15.30 -1.05 -10.83
N GLY A 26 15.00 -0.07 -9.97
CA GLY A 26 14.39 -0.28 -8.65
C GLY A 26 15.39 -0.69 -7.57
N GLU A 27 16.68 -0.57 -7.82
CA GLU A 27 17.73 -0.87 -6.85
C GLU A 27 17.97 0.34 -5.95
N ILE A 28 18.12 0.12 -4.66
CA ILE A 28 18.53 1.16 -3.71
C ILE A 28 20.01 1.48 -3.95
N ILE A 29 20.29 2.74 -4.22
CA ILE A 29 21.64 3.22 -4.61
C ILE A 29 22.30 4.08 -3.52
N ASP A 30 21.59 4.38 -2.44
CA ASP A 30 22.08 5.17 -1.32
C ASP A 30 21.69 4.51 0.02
N LYS A 31 22.20 5.08 1.10
CA LYS A 31 21.90 4.62 2.46
C LYS A 31 20.43 4.87 2.80
N ILE A 32 19.77 3.86 3.37
CA ILE A 32 18.47 4.05 3.99
C ILE A 32 18.62 4.95 5.22
N THR A 33 17.90 6.05 5.25
CA THR A 33 17.99 7.09 6.29
C THR A 33 16.61 7.29 6.92
N THR A 34 16.56 7.44 8.23
CA THR A 34 15.37 7.86 8.97
C THR A 34 15.65 9.22 9.59
N GLY A 35 14.74 10.16 9.45
CA GLY A 35 14.88 11.52 9.96
C GLY A 35 13.61 12.34 9.82
N SER A 36 13.73 13.65 10.02
CA SER A 36 12.61 14.58 9.93
C SER A 36 12.22 14.88 8.47
N LEU A 37 10.99 15.35 8.27
CA LEU A 37 10.52 15.77 6.94
C LEU A 37 11.25 17.01 6.43
N GLU A 38 11.75 17.87 7.33
CA GLU A 38 12.55 19.05 6.98
C GLU A 38 13.90 18.63 6.36
N GLU A 39 14.57 17.63 6.94
CA GLU A 39 15.82 17.07 6.39
C GLU A 39 15.58 16.44 5.00
N LEU A 40 14.44 15.77 4.85
CA LEU A 40 14.04 15.13 3.61
C LEU A 40 13.77 16.15 2.49
N SER A 41 13.25 17.34 2.82
CA SER A 41 12.83 18.35 1.84
C SER A 41 13.96 18.85 0.94
N GLU A 42 15.17 18.90 1.46
CA GLU A 42 16.35 19.30 0.69
C GLU A 42 16.63 18.30 -0.45
N ILE A 43 16.51 17.00 -0.16
CA ILE A 43 16.73 15.92 -1.13
C ILE A 43 15.58 15.85 -2.12
N ALA A 44 14.34 15.98 -1.62
CA ALA A 44 13.11 15.88 -2.41
C ALA A 44 13.02 16.94 -3.53
N SER A 45 13.66 18.09 -3.36
CA SER A 45 13.66 19.16 -4.36
C SER A 45 14.30 18.78 -5.70
N SER A 46 15.12 17.74 -5.73
CA SER A 46 15.93 17.33 -6.89
C SER A 46 15.51 16.00 -7.50
N HIS A 47 14.52 15.31 -6.91
CA HIS A 47 14.13 13.96 -7.31
C HIS A 47 12.60 13.82 -7.39
N PRO A 48 12.07 12.99 -8.30
CA PRO A 48 10.68 12.55 -8.22
C PRO A 48 10.46 11.76 -6.93
N VAL A 49 9.34 12.04 -6.25
CA VAL A 49 9.05 11.51 -4.92
C VAL A 49 7.93 10.48 -4.98
N VAL A 50 8.23 9.26 -4.56
CA VAL A 50 7.24 8.17 -4.43
C VAL A 50 7.12 7.79 -2.95
N MET A 51 5.92 7.93 -2.39
CA MET A 51 5.64 7.54 -1.02
C MET A 51 5.14 6.09 -0.95
N LEU A 52 5.74 5.31 -0.07
CA LEU A 52 5.23 4.03 0.42
C LEU A 52 4.47 4.32 1.72
N LEU A 53 3.15 4.38 1.62
CA LEU A 53 2.29 4.72 2.76
C LEU A 53 1.99 3.47 3.58
N ASN A 54 2.15 3.58 4.91
CA ASN A 54 1.80 2.51 5.83
C ASN A 54 0.34 2.07 5.62
N SER A 55 0.17 0.80 5.30
CA SER A 55 -1.12 0.23 4.91
C SER A 55 -2.09 0.00 6.08
N GLN A 56 -1.72 0.31 7.31
CA GLN A 56 -2.66 0.25 8.44
C GLN A 56 -3.77 1.30 8.35
N CYS A 57 -3.52 2.43 7.67
CA CYS A 57 -4.54 3.45 7.41
C CYS A 57 -5.30 3.23 6.09
N LEU A 58 -5.13 2.08 5.45
CA LEU A 58 -5.69 1.76 4.13
C LEU A 58 -6.60 0.55 4.18
N HIS A 59 -7.67 0.58 3.39
CA HIS A 59 -8.49 -0.57 3.09
C HIS A 59 -8.10 -1.13 1.71
N ILE A 60 -7.45 -2.30 1.69
CA ILE A 60 -7.04 -2.97 0.46
C ILE A 60 -7.91 -4.21 0.27
N ASN A 61 -8.69 -4.24 -0.79
CA ASN A 61 -9.64 -5.30 -1.07
C ASN A 61 -9.58 -5.76 -2.52
N GLN A 62 -9.92 -7.01 -2.76
CA GLN A 62 -10.16 -7.53 -4.11
C GLN A 62 -11.64 -7.84 -4.28
N LEU A 63 -12.26 -7.21 -5.27
CA LEU A 63 -13.68 -7.33 -5.58
C LEU A 63 -13.88 -7.94 -6.95
N GLN A 64 -14.93 -8.75 -7.07
CA GLN A 64 -15.43 -9.21 -8.35
C GLN A 64 -16.56 -8.29 -8.78
N LEU A 65 -16.27 -7.35 -9.69
CA LEU A 65 -17.23 -6.35 -10.14
C LEU A 65 -17.87 -6.77 -11.49
N PRO A 66 -19.19 -6.57 -11.66
CA PRO A 66 -19.92 -7.04 -12.83
C PRO A 66 -19.66 -6.23 -14.11
N THR A 67 -18.76 -5.25 -14.07
CA THR A 67 -18.48 -4.34 -15.18
C THR A 67 -17.00 -4.12 -15.36
N GLN A 68 -16.60 -3.86 -16.60
CA GLN A 68 -15.22 -3.49 -16.93
C GLN A 68 -15.04 -1.98 -17.17
N ASN A 69 -16.13 -1.21 -17.14
CA ASN A 69 -16.10 0.24 -17.33
C ASN A 69 -15.67 0.92 -16.02
N MET A 70 -14.56 1.66 -16.04
CA MET A 70 -13.97 2.32 -14.87
C MET A 70 -14.97 3.22 -14.13
N GLN A 71 -15.74 4.02 -14.84
CA GLN A 71 -16.72 4.92 -14.21
C GLN A 71 -17.85 4.18 -13.50
N LYS A 72 -18.29 3.04 -14.09
CA LYS A 72 -19.31 2.20 -13.47
C LYS A 72 -18.73 1.43 -12.28
N MET A 73 -17.47 1.02 -12.37
CA MET A 73 -16.75 0.38 -11.25
C MET A 73 -16.65 1.32 -10.06
N LEU A 74 -16.17 2.54 -10.25
CA LEU A 74 -16.05 3.55 -9.18
C LEU A 74 -17.40 3.82 -8.49
N LYS A 75 -18.52 3.78 -9.23
CA LYS A 75 -19.86 3.94 -8.65
C LYS A 75 -20.35 2.69 -7.90
N ALA A 76 -19.86 1.50 -8.24
CA ALA A 76 -20.27 0.25 -7.60
C ALA A 76 -19.43 -0.07 -6.35
N ILE A 77 -18.22 0.48 -6.24
CA ILE A 77 -17.29 0.22 -5.13
C ILE A 77 -17.89 0.55 -3.76
N PRO A 78 -18.50 1.73 -3.52
CA PRO A 78 -19.09 2.03 -2.22
C PRO A 78 -20.07 0.94 -1.75
N PHE A 79 -20.98 0.51 -2.62
CA PHE A 79 -21.96 -0.56 -2.30
C PHE A 79 -21.30 -1.92 -2.05
N ALA A 80 -20.21 -2.22 -2.79
CA ALA A 80 -19.50 -3.49 -2.64
C ALA A 80 -18.62 -3.54 -1.38
N LEU A 81 -18.25 -2.39 -0.82
CA LEU A 81 -17.40 -2.28 0.36
C LEU A 81 -18.15 -1.91 1.64
N GLU A 82 -19.43 -1.57 1.58
CA GLU A 82 -20.25 -1.16 2.72
C GLU A 82 -20.24 -2.19 3.87
N GLU A 83 -20.14 -3.48 3.54
CA GLU A 83 -20.07 -4.56 4.54
C GLU A 83 -18.65 -4.73 5.15
N PHE A 84 -17.61 -4.15 4.55
CA PHE A 84 -16.21 -4.31 4.94
C PHE A 84 -15.62 -3.09 5.63
N ILE A 85 -16.26 -1.92 5.52
CA ILE A 85 -15.81 -0.65 6.08
C ILE A 85 -16.86 -0.19 7.08
N ALA A 86 -16.43 0.01 8.33
CA ALA A 86 -17.34 0.38 9.41
C ALA A 86 -17.71 1.87 9.41
N GLU A 87 -16.84 2.69 8.81
CA GLU A 87 -17.02 4.12 8.67
C GLU A 87 -17.91 4.45 7.48
N ASP A 88 -18.34 5.73 7.40
CA ASP A 88 -19.14 6.21 6.26
C ASP A 88 -18.33 6.16 4.97
N ILE A 89 -18.73 5.27 4.09
CA ILE A 89 -18.04 4.98 2.81
C ILE A 89 -17.95 6.20 1.90
N GLU A 90 -18.84 7.19 2.05
CA GLU A 90 -18.81 8.42 1.26
C GLU A 90 -17.60 9.29 1.60
N ASN A 91 -16.99 9.10 2.76
CA ASN A 91 -15.79 9.81 3.19
C ASN A 91 -14.49 9.21 2.62
N PHE A 92 -14.57 8.12 1.89
CA PHE A 92 -13.38 7.48 1.33
C PHE A 92 -13.04 7.95 -0.08
N HIS A 93 -11.74 8.06 -0.35
CA HIS A 93 -11.16 8.12 -1.68
C HIS A 93 -10.78 6.71 -2.12
N PHE A 94 -11.26 6.28 -3.29
CA PHE A 94 -10.98 4.95 -3.83
C PHE A 94 -10.15 5.02 -5.09
N VAL A 95 -9.13 4.16 -5.14
CA VAL A 95 -8.34 3.90 -6.34
C VAL A 95 -8.54 2.44 -6.74
N VAL A 96 -8.68 2.19 -8.04
CA VAL A 96 -8.87 0.85 -8.59
C VAL A 96 -7.70 0.47 -9.49
N SER A 97 -7.29 -0.79 -9.37
CA SER A 97 -6.32 -1.39 -10.27
C SER A 97 -6.77 -2.79 -10.66
N ARG A 98 -6.42 -3.20 -11.87
CA ARG A 98 -6.75 -4.55 -12.38
C ARG A 98 -5.47 -5.30 -12.69
N ASN A 99 -5.37 -6.48 -12.13
CA ASN A 99 -4.40 -7.46 -12.60
C ASN A 99 -4.90 -8.03 -13.93
N LYS A 100 -4.07 -7.98 -14.97
CA LYS A 100 -4.41 -8.52 -16.31
C LYS A 100 -4.64 -10.04 -16.29
N HIS A 101 -4.16 -10.72 -15.27
CA HIS A 101 -4.22 -12.18 -15.08
C HIS A 101 -5.30 -12.62 -14.09
N SER A 102 -6.17 -11.70 -13.63
CA SER A 102 -7.23 -11.98 -12.67
C SER A 102 -8.53 -11.28 -13.05
N ASP A 103 -9.65 -11.95 -12.86
CA ASP A 103 -10.99 -11.36 -12.99
C ASP A 103 -11.34 -10.44 -11.83
N LYS A 104 -10.46 -10.35 -10.82
CA LYS A 104 -10.65 -9.50 -9.65
C LYS A 104 -10.11 -8.10 -9.91
N THR A 105 -10.79 -7.14 -9.32
CA THR A 105 -10.39 -5.72 -9.29
C THR A 105 -9.88 -5.41 -7.89
N SER A 106 -8.66 -4.93 -7.80
CA SER A 106 -8.11 -4.44 -6.53
C SER A 106 -8.57 -3.01 -6.29
N VAL A 107 -9.04 -2.76 -5.10
CA VAL A 107 -9.50 -1.46 -4.63
C VAL A 107 -8.71 -1.08 -3.40
N VAL A 108 -8.15 0.12 -3.41
CA VAL A 108 -7.52 0.74 -2.25
C VAL A 108 -8.39 1.92 -1.83
N GLY A 109 -8.84 1.92 -0.59
CA GLY A 109 -9.58 3.00 0.03
C GLY A 109 -8.77 3.69 1.11
N ILE A 110 -8.84 5.01 1.16
CA ILE A 110 -8.30 5.83 2.23
C ILE A 110 -9.34 6.89 2.60
N ASP A 111 -9.48 7.18 3.89
CA ASP A 111 -10.28 8.31 4.34
C ASP A 111 -9.78 9.63 3.73
N LYS A 112 -10.71 10.48 3.23
CA LYS A 112 -10.36 11.71 2.51
C LYS A 112 -9.64 12.72 3.38
N ASP A 113 -10.03 12.83 4.64
CA ASP A 113 -9.42 13.79 5.57
C ASP A 113 -7.99 13.33 5.91
N THR A 114 -7.80 12.03 6.11
CA THR A 114 -6.49 11.41 6.30
C THR A 114 -5.58 11.63 5.09
N LEU A 115 -6.08 11.40 3.87
CA LEU A 115 -5.31 11.64 2.65
C LEU A 115 -4.94 13.12 2.51
N GLN A 116 -5.89 14.03 2.78
CA GLN A 116 -5.64 15.46 2.70
C GLN A 116 -4.62 15.90 3.75
N GLN A 117 -4.72 15.39 4.98
CA GLN A 117 -3.74 15.66 6.03
C GLN A 117 -2.33 15.23 5.62
N ILE A 118 -2.17 14.05 5.03
CA ILE A 118 -0.86 13.58 4.53
C ILE A 118 -0.33 14.55 3.47
N ILE A 119 -1.14 14.92 2.49
CA ILE A 119 -0.74 15.84 1.43
C ILE A 119 -0.32 17.19 2.00
N ASP A 120 -1.09 17.74 2.93
CA ASP A 120 -0.82 19.03 3.56
C ASP A 120 0.48 19.02 4.36
N ILE A 121 0.77 17.95 5.11
CA ILE A 121 2.02 17.78 5.87
C ILE A 121 3.22 17.87 4.92
N PHE A 122 3.21 17.14 3.81
CA PHE A 122 4.32 17.14 2.86
C PHE A 122 4.43 18.46 2.10
N GLN A 123 3.31 19.09 1.73
CA GLN A 123 3.30 20.41 1.10
C GLN A 123 3.86 21.52 2.01
N GLN A 124 3.60 21.48 3.30
CA GLN A 124 4.12 22.44 4.28
C GLN A 124 5.65 22.47 4.34
N VAL A 125 6.30 21.33 4.12
CA VAL A 125 7.75 21.24 4.03
C VAL A 125 8.29 21.33 2.59
N GLY A 126 7.43 21.68 1.62
CA GLY A 126 7.80 21.88 0.23
C GLY A 126 8.03 20.62 -0.58
N ILE A 127 7.57 19.48 -0.11
CA ILE A 127 7.67 18.19 -0.82
C ILE A 127 6.40 17.96 -1.65
N THR A 128 6.58 17.70 -2.95
CA THR A 128 5.50 17.31 -3.86
C THR A 128 5.55 15.81 -4.10
N LEU A 129 4.48 15.12 -3.72
CA LEU A 129 4.35 13.68 -3.94
C LEU A 129 3.86 13.40 -5.36
N GLU A 130 4.62 12.64 -6.15
CA GLU A 130 4.19 12.21 -7.48
C GLU A 130 3.27 10.98 -7.41
N LYS A 131 3.53 10.10 -6.44
CA LYS A 131 2.79 8.86 -6.28
C LYS A 131 2.74 8.43 -4.82
N ILE A 132 1.60 7.87 -4.41
CA ILE A 132 1.43 7.19 -3.13
C ILE A 132 1.09 5.72 -3.42
N ILE A 133 1.84 4.80 -2.83
CA ILE A 133 1.68 3.36 -3.00
C ILE A 133 1.52 2.72 -1.61
N PRO A 134 0.57 1.81 -1.41
CA PRO A 134 0.50 1.03 -0.17
C PRO A 134 1.77 0.19 0.02
N ASP A 135 2.42 0.29 1.17
CA ASP A 135 3.64 -0.47 1.46
C ASP A 135 3.40 -1.99 1.46
N ALA A 136 2.22 -2.45 1.88
CA ALA A 136 1.82 -3.86 1.83
C ALA A 136 1.75 -4.44 0.40
N LEU A 137 1.80 -3.61 -0.64
CA LEU A 137 1.84 -4.04 -2.05
C LEU A 137 3.26 -3.99 -2.65
N CYS A 138 4.27 -3.61 -1.86
CA CYS A 138 5.65 -3.46 -2.32
C CYS A 138 6.50 -4.71 -2.10
N MET A 139 5.93 -5.79 -1.58
CA MET A 139 6.62 -7.07 -1.43
C MET A 139 6.56 -7.87 -2.74
N ALA A 140 7.47 -8.85 -2.89
CA ALA A 140 7.59 -9.63 -4.13
C ALA A 140 6.62 -10.82 -4.16
N ALA A 141 5.33 -10.59 -3.95
CA ALA A 141 4.33 -11.64 -4.19
C ALA A 141 4.22 -11.91 -5.70
N ASP A 142 4.18 -13.17 -6.05
CA ASP A 142 4.09 -13.61 -7.44
C ASP A 142 2.75 -14.34 -7.67
N ALA A 143 1.92 -13.72 -8.50
CA ALA A 143 0.60 -14.27 -8.82
C ALA A 143 0.68 -15.56 -9.65
N GLU A 144 1.70 -15.71 -10.52
CA GLU A 144 1.84 -16.90 -11.38
C GLU A 144 2.27 -18.11 -10.56
N SER A 145 3.18 -17.94 -9.60
CA SER A 145 3.64 -19.01 -8.71
C SER A 145 2.76 -19.20 -7.47
N ARG A 146 1.66 -18.46 -7.36
CA ARG A 146 0.76 -18.50 -6.19
C ARG A 146 1.53 -18.37 -4.87
N GLN A 147 2.48 -17.44 -4.84
CA GLN A 147 3.36 -17.18 -3.72
C GLN A 147 2.82 -16.03 -2.89
N TRP A 148 2.62 -16.28 -1.60
CA TRP A 148 2.36 -15.23 -0.63
C TRP A 148 3.65 -14.80 0.05
N VAL A 149 3.68 -13.53 0.48
CA VAL A 149 4.80 -12.97 1.25
C VAL A 149 4.29 -12.44 2.56
N CYS A 150 4.93 -12.84 3.64
CA CYS A 150 4.71 -12.31 4.98
C CYS A 150 6.02 -11.70 5.48
N LEU A 151 5.98 -10.44 5.86
CA LEU A 151 7.12 -9.67 6.37
C LEU A 151 6.77 -9.11 7.75
N ASN A 152 7.63 -9.39 8.74
CA ASN A 152 7.60 -8.68 10.01
C ASN A 152 8.65 -7.58 9.97
N PHE A 153 8.24 -6.34 10.15
CA PHE A 153 9.13 -5.20 10.13
C PHE A 153 8.70 -4.18 11.19
N ASN A 154 9.56 -3.93 12.17
CA ASN A 154 9.26 -3.13 13.36
C ASN A 154 8.03 -3.68 14.10
N GLU A 155 7.07 -2.82 14.43
CA GLU A 155 5.82 -3.17 15.10
C GLU A 155 4.72 -3.65 14.14
N ASN A 156 5.01 -3.72 12.84
CA ASN A 156 4.07 -4.08 11.80
C ASN A 156 4.39 -5.43 11.19
N SER A 157 3.35 -6.11 10.78
CA SER A 157 3.43 -7.29 9.94
C SER A 157 2.60 -7.11 8.68
N TYR A 158 3.17 -7.49 7.59
CA TYR A 158 2.61 -7.34 6.26
C TYR A 158 2.33 -8.71 5.66
N LEU A 159 1.20 -8.86 5.02
CA LEU A 159 0.84 -10.04 4.26
C LEU A 159 0.43 -9.60 2.85
N GLN A 160 1.20 -9.99 1.85
CA GLN A 160 0.83 -9.82 0.45
C GLN A 160 0.44 -11.18 -0.13
N THR A 161 -0.77 -11.27 -0.65
CA THR A 161 -1.35 -12.52 -1.19
C THR A 161 -1.45 -12.51 -2.71
N ASP A 162 -1.31 -11.36 -3.34
CA ASP A 162 -1.27 -11.15 -4.80
C ASP A 162 -0.50 -9.84 -5.05
N VAL A 163 -0.07 -9.61 -6.27
CA VAL A 163 0.62 -8.37 -6.70
C VAL A 163 -0.15 -7.10 -6.30
N LEU A 164 -1.48 -7.17 -6.34
CA LEU A 164 -2.37 -6.06 -6.01
C LEU A 164 -3.28 -6.36 -4.79
N ASN A 165 -2.88 -7.27 -3.92
CA ASN A 165 -3.62 -7.57 -2.69
C ASN A 165 -2.68 -7.84 -1.53
N GLY A 166 -2.77 -6.99 -0.53
CA GLY A 166 -1.95 -7.06 0.67
C GLY A 166 -2.65 -6.39 1.85
N MET A 167 -2.06 -6.50 3.01
CA MET A 167 -2.52 -5.86 4.22
C MET A 167 -1.38 -5.65 5.21
N ALA A 168 -1.52 -4.68 6.07
CA ALA A 168 -0.70 -4.51 7.25
C ALA A 168 -1.54 -4.81 8.51
N SER A 169 -0.90 -5.33 9.53
CA SER A 169 -1.51 -5.64 10.83
C SER A 169 -0.44 -5.69 11.92
N THR A 170 -0.83 -5.93 13.16
CA THR A 170 0.13 -6.24 14.22
C THR A 170 0.62 -7.68 14.11
N PRO A 171 1.85 -8.00 14.58
CA PRO A 171 2.41 -9.34 14.51
C PRO A 171 1.53 -10.43 15.15
N GLU A 172 0.81 -10.08 16.22
CA GLU A 172 -0.04 -11.01 16.96
C GLU A 172 -1.26 -11.48 16.14
N LEU A 173 -1.76 -10.64 15.22
CA LEU A 173 -2.94 -10.95 14.42
C LEU A 173 -2.63 -11.73 13.14
N ILE A 174 -1.42 -11.67 12.62
CA ILE A 174 -1.04 -12.34 11.37
C ILE A 174 -1.31 -13.85 11.39
N PRO A 175 -1.00 -14.62 12.45
CA PRO A 175 -1.31 -16.06 12.47
C PRO A 175 -2.79 -16.37 12.34
N TYR A 176 -3.67 -15.53 12.93
CA TYR A 176 -5.12 -15.69 12.83
C TYR A 176 -5.64 -15.34 11.43
N ILE A 177 -5.10 -14.27 10.83
CA ILE A 177 -5.42 -13.84 9.48
C ILE A 177 -4.99 -14.90 8.46
N LEU A 178 -3.76 -15.41 8.57
CA LEU A 178 -3.25 -16.50 7.74
C LEU A 178 -4.12 -17.75 7.90
N GLY A 179 -4.42 -18.15 9.15
CA GLY A 179 -5.27 -19.29 9.43
C GLY A 179 -6.68 -19.17 8.83
N SER A 180 -7.24 -17.96 8.82
CA SER A 180 -8.53 -17.69 8.17
C SER A 180 -8.44 -17.78 6.65
N LYS A 181 -7.45 -17.11 6.06
CA LYS A 181 -7.26 -17.11 4.59
C LYS A 181 -6.91 -18.50 4.03
N LEU A 182 -6.18 -19.32 4.78
CA LEU A 182 -5.84 -20.69 4.39
C LEU A 182 -7.01 -21.69 4.48
N LYS A 183 -8.12 -21.33 5.12
CA LYS A 183 -9.35 -22.12 5.11
C LYS A 183 -10.12 -22.00 3.80
N ASP A 184 -9.94 -20.89 3.08
CA ASP A 184 -10.53 -20.71 1.76
C ASP A 184 -9.75 -21.57 0.75
N GLU A 185 -10.42 -22.59 0.21
CA GLU A 185 -9.84 -23.53 -0.75
C GLU A 185 -9.55 -22.89 -2.12
N THR A 186 -10.20 -21.77 -2.43
CA THR A 186 -10.11 -21.09 -3.72
C THR A 186 -8.99 -20.06 -3.75
N GLY A 187 -7.82 -20.33 -3.39
CA GLY A 187 -6.74 -19.33 -3.45
C GLY A 187 -5.55 -19.63 -2.56
N LYS A 188 -5.48 -20.88 -2.08
CA LYS A 188 -4.33 -21.32 -1.27
C LYS A 188 -3.02 -21.09 -2.01
N PRO A 189 -2.01 -20.54 -1.34
CA PRO A 189 -0.69 -20.40 -1.91
C PRO A 189 -0.02 -21.77 -2.06
N GLU A 190 0.85 -21.89 -3.03
CA GLU A 190 1.79 -23.02 -3.13
C GLU A 190 2.99 -22.82 -2.22
N LYS A 191 3.31 -21.56 -1.93
CA LYS A 191 4.44 -21.16 -1.08
C LYS A 191 4.13 -19.90 -0.29
N ILE A 192 4.59 -19.86 0.96
CA ILE A 192 4.59 -18.66 1.78
C ILE A 192 6.04 -18.33 2.12
N LEU A 193 6.50 -17.16 1.72
CA LEU A 193 7.79 -16.62 2.15
C LEU A 193 7.61 -15.83 3.45
N LEU A 194 8.44 -16.12 4.42
CA LEU A 194 8.45 -15.43 5.71
C LEU A 194 9.76 -14.66 5.85
N PHE A 195 9.65 -13.36 6.13
CA PHE A 195 10.78 -12.48 6.42
C PHE A 195 10.59 -11.82 7.79
N SER A 196 11.68 -11.66 8.52
CA SER A 196 11.72 -11.04 9.87
C SER A 196 13.02 -10.27 10.08
#